data_a50c972db0b77672ebe7d2d724eee26c
#
_entry.id   a50c972db0b77672ebe7d2d724eee26c
#
_cell.length_a   1.000
_cell.length_b   1.000
_cell.length_c   1.000
_cell.angle_alpha   90.00
_cell.angle_beta   90.00
_cell.angle_gamma   90.00
#
_symmetry.space_group_name_H-M   'P 1'
#
loop_
_entity.id
_entity.type
_entity.pdbx_description
1 polymer ?
#
loop_
_entity_poly.entity_id
_entity_poly.type
_entity_poly.pdbx_seq_one_letter_code
_entity_poly.pdbx_strand_id
1 'polypeptide(L)'
;MRFTKHLTAIAVASLIAPSAWATNGYFSHGVGQKAKGMGGAGVAFPQDSLAAGTNPAGMALVGTRADFGLEVFRPIRDAWIDGNTQPPPPGGLGTLGNGHFDGSDSDIFVIPEFGYNRVINDSMTAGVSVFGNGGMNTDYKDGVPLFNFGPSGSNRTGIDLAQLFVVPTFTYKINQNHAIGVGVNLVGQRLKIKGVGNFAQISSSPNNLTDNGYDYSYGAGVRVGWIGQFTDWLSLGATYSSKTSMSDFD
;
A
#
# COMPACT_ATOMS: atom_id res chain seq x y z
N MET A 1 28.39 -2.25 34.66
CA MET A 1 27.65 -3.50 34.37
C MET A 1 26.22 -3.35 33.79
N ARG A 2 25.55 -2.22 33.85
CA ARG A 2 24.24 -2.03 33.20
C ARG A 2 24.33 -1.74 31.68
N PHE A 3 25.34 -1.01 31.27
CA PHE A 3 25.53 -0.64 29.84
C PHE A 3 25.78 -1.83 28.89
N THR A 4 26.50 -2.83 29.35
CA THR A 4 26.79 -4.06 28.58
C THR A 4 25.54 -4.90 28.30
N LYS A 5 24.58 -4.95 29.20
CA LYS A 5 23.33 -5.72 29.02
C LYS A 5 22.42 -5.09 27.94
N HIS A 6 22.41 -3.76 27.82
CA HIS A 6 21.65 -3.06 26.78
C HIS A 6 22.30 -3.23 25.41
N LEU A 7 23.63 -3.17 25.33
CA LEU A 7 24.36 -3.42 24.09
C LEU A 7 24.18 -4.86 23.59
N THR A 8 24.18 -5.84 24.50
CA THR A 8 23.92 -7.24 24.14
C THR A 8 22.49 -7.46 23.68
N ALA A 9 21.51 -6.83 24.33
CA ALA A 9 20.10 -6.91 23.91
C ALA A 9 19.86 -6.28 22.52
N ILE A 10 20.50 -5.14 22.23
CA ILE A 10 20.42 -4.50 20.90
C ILE A 10 21.10 -5.37 19.85
N ALA A 11 22.27 -5.94 20.14
CA ALA A 11 22.99 -6.83 19.22
C ALA A 11 22.20 -8.11 18.93
N VAL A 12 21.56 -8.71 19.93
CA VAL A 12 20.72 -9.90 19.76
C VAL A 12 19.44 -9.56 18.97
N ALA A 13 18.81 -8.41 19.24
CA ALA A 13 17.65 -7.94 18.47
C ALA A 13 18.00 -7.69 16.98
N SER A 14 19.21 -7.18 16.71
CA SER A 14 19.69 -6.96 15.34
C SER A 14 19.99 -8.27 14.58
N LEU A 15 20.32 -9.34 15.27
CA LEU A 15 20.59 -10.66 14.68
C LEU A 15 19.31 -11.46 14.40
N ILE A 16 18.19 -11.10 15.04
CA ILE A 16 16.89 -11.76 14.87
C ILE A 16 15.99 -10.95 13.91
N ALA A 17 16.38 -9.72 13.57
CA ALA A 17 15.65 -8.93 12.59
C ALA A 17 15.69 -9.65 11.23
N PRO A 18 14.54 -10.09 10.69
CA PRO A 18 14.50 -10.59 9.32
C PRO A 18 15.06 -9.48 8.42
N SER A 19 15.81 -9.87 7.41
CA SER A 19 16.30 -8.94 6.37
C SER A 19 15.14 -8.04 5.94
N ALA A 20 15.25 -6.74 6.19
CA ALA A 20 14.25 -5.79 5.76
C ALA A 20 14.22 -5.80 4.24
N TRP A 21 13.24 -6.44 3.67
CA TRP A 21 12.92 -6.31 2.26
C TRP A 21 12.38 -4.89 2.08
N ALA A 22 12.96 -4.14 1.16
CA ALA A 22 12.76 -2.69 1.04
C ALA A 22 11.34 -2.26 0.67
N THR A 23 10.42 -3.18 0.42
CA THR A 23 9.03 -2.89 0.09
C THR A 23 8.09 -3.96 0.64
N ASN A 24 6.88 -3.55 1.07
CA ASN A 24 5.76 -4.42 1.38
C ASN A 24 4.92 -4.72 0.11
N GLY A 25 5.57 -5.00 -1.02
CA GLY A 25 4.92 -5.07 -2.32
C GLY A 25 4.49 -3.66 -2.76
N TYR A 26 3.21 -3.47 -3.09
CA TYR A 26 2.66 -2.18 -3.51
C TYR A 26 2.06 -1.35 -2.35
N PHE A 27 2.20 -1.79 -1.11
CA PHE A 27 1.74 -1.04 0.08
C PHE A 27 2.77 -0.01 0.53
N SER A 28 2.29 1.12 1.04
CA SER A 28 3.17 2.13 1.65
C SER A 28 3.68 1.67 3.02
N HIS A 29 4.84 2.19 3.44
CA HIS A 29 5.50 1.83 4.71
C HIS A 29 4.78 2.29 5.98
N GLY A 30 3.72 3.05 5.87
CA GLY A 30 2.95 3.54 7.01
C GLY A 30 1.70 4.27 6.55
N VAL A 31 0.80 4.51 7.47
CA VAL A 31 -0.43 5.26 7.25
C VAL A 31 -0.32 6.59 7.98
N GLY A 32 -0.48 7.68 7.25
CA GLY A 32 -0.26 9.02 7.76
C GLY A 32 1.19 9.52 7.59
N GLN A 33 1.35 10.81 7.31
CA GLN A 33 2.68 11.40 7.06
C GLN A 33 3.61 11.26 8.27
N LYS A 34 3.08 11.33 9.49
CA LYS A 34 3.88 11.17 10.71
C LYS A 34 4.41 9.76 10.85
N ALA A 35 3.57 8.74 10.63
CA ALA A 35 3.99 7.34 10.68
C ALA A 35 5.01 7.04 9.57
N LYS A 36 4.80 7.56 8.35
CA LYS A 36 5.76 7.45 7.23
C LYS A 36 7.10 8.08 7.58
N GLY A 37 7.11 9.27 8.19
CA GLY A 37 8.32 9.95 8.66
C GLY A 37 9.09 9.16 9.73
N MET A 38 8.44 8.21 10.39
CA MET A 38 9.04 7.29 11.37
C MET A 38 9.28 5.87 10.80
N GLY A 39 9.33 5.72 9.48
CA GLY A 39 9.55 4.43 8.83
C GLY A 39 8.38 3.45 8.99
N GLY A 40 7.16 3.95 9.22
CA GLY A 40 5.95 3.14 9.41
C GLY A 40 5.72 2.68 10.85
N ALA A 41 6.53 3.10 11.80
CA ALA A 41 6.31 2.77 13.22
C ALA A 41 5.01 3.42 13.73
N GLY A 42 4.06 2.62 14.20
CA GLY A 42 2.76 3.15 14.61
C GLY A 42 1.90 2.18 15.42
N VAL A 43 2.26 0.90 15.50
CA VAL A 43 1.40 -0.12 16.14
C VAL A 43 1.18 0.16 17.63
N ALA A 44 2.21 0.62 18.35
CA ALA A 44 2.12 1.01 19.75
C ALA A 44 2.29 2.52 19.97
N PHE A 45 2.42 3.30 18.90
CA PHE A 45 2.71 4.72 18.95
C PHE A 45 1.82 5.52 18.00
N PRO A 46 0.53 5.67 18.31
CA PRO A 46 -0.40 6.46 17.51
C PRO A 46 -0.06 7.95 17.60
N GLN A 47 -0.09 8.67 16.47
CA GLN A 47 0.34 10.06 16.42
C GLN A 47 -0.76 11.03 15.98
N ASP A 48 -1.77 10.53 15.28
CA ASP A 48 -2.87 11.32 14.72
C ASP A 48 -4.10 10.44 14.43
N SER A 49 -5.14 11.03 13.86
CA SER A 49 -6.38 10.33 13.52
C SER A 49 -6.29 9.38 12.32
N LEU A 50 -5.09 9.19 11.76
CA LEU A 50 -4.81 8.15 10.77
C LEU A 50 -4.33 6.85 11.42
N ALA A 51 -4.16 6.83 12.75
CA ALA A 51 -3.70 5.66 13.51
C ALA A 51 -4.55 4.41 13.29
N ALA A 52 -5.84 4.54 12.96
CA ALA A 52 -6.70 3.40 12.68
C ALA A 52 -6.22 2.58 11.47
N GLY A 53 -5.53 3.19 10.53
CA GLY A 53 -4.91 2.49 9.40
C GLY A 53 -3.78 1.54 9.79
N THR A 54 -3.18 1.72 10.97
CA THR A 54 -2.14 0.84 11.50
C THR A 54 -2.68 -0.01 12.66
N ASN A 55 -3.23 0.64 13.70
CA ASN A 55 -3.81 -0.02 14.85
C ASN A 55 -5.05 0.75 15.32
N PRO A 56 -6.28 0.21 15.18
CA PRO A 56 -7.49 0.92 15.57
C PRO A 56 -7.52 1.31 17.05
N ALA A 57 -6.88 0.56 17.95
CA ALA A 57 -6.80 0.92 19.36
C ALA A 57 -6.10 2.27 19.61
N GLY A 58 -5.23 2.69 18.69
CA GLY A 58 -4.54 3.98 18.75
C GLY A 58 -5.46 5.19 18.76
N MET A 59 -6.66 5.07 18.21
CA MET A 59 -7.65 6.16 18.20
C MET A 59 -8.07 6.58 19.61
N ALA A 60 -7.96 5.69 20.60
CA ALA A 60 -8.22 6.00 22.01
C ALA A 60 -7.25 7.02 22.61
N LEU A 61 -6.06 7.19 22.02
CA LEU A 61 -4.95 7.95 22.59
C LEU A 61 -4.71 9.30 21.90
N VAL A 62 -5.32 9.53 20.74
CA VAL A 62 -5.04 10.73 19.94
C VAL A 62 -5.98 11.92 20.21
N GLY A 63 -7.02 11.72 21.05
CA GLY A 63 -7.97 12.78 21.40
C GLY A 63 -8.94 13.14 20.26
N THR A 64 -9.81 14.15 20.50
CA THR A 64 -10.69 14.67 19.45
C THR A 64 -9.89 15.58 18.52
N ARG A 65 -9.80 15.18 17.23
CA ARG A 65 -9.01 15.90 16.23
C ARG A 65 -9.41 15.54 14.81
N ALA A 66 -9.05 16.41 13.91
CA ALA A 66 -9.04 16.15 12.48
C ALA A 66 -7.62 16.38 11.95
N ASP A 67 -7.13 15.48 11.13
CA ASP A 67 -5.84 15.58 10.47
C ASP A 67 -6.02 15.45 8.97
N PHE A 68 -5.24 16.21 8.24
CA PHE A 68 -5.18 16.16 6.79
C PHE A 68 -3.72 16.07 6.36
N GLY A 69 -3.43 15.22 5.41
CA GLY A 69 -2.10 15.04 4.85
C GLY A 69 -2.14 14.96 3.33
N LEU A 70 -1.00 15.25 2.74
CA LEU A 70 -0.77 15.16 1.30
C LEU A 70 0.61 14.59 1.06
N GLU A 71 0.68 13.56 0.25
CA GLU A 71 1.94 12.97 -0.21
C GLU A 71 2.11 13.24 -1.70
N VAL A 72 3.31 13.66 -2.08
CA VAL A 72 3.75 13.69 -3.47
C VAL A 72 4.74 12.54 -3.67
N PHE A 73 4.31 11.53 -4.38
CA PHE A 73 5.11 10.34 -4.67
C PHE A 73 5.61 10.39 -6.12
N ARG A 74 6.92 10.32 -6.27
CA ARG A 74 7.58 10.36 -7.58
C ARG A 74 8.47 9.14 -7.80
N PRO A 75 7.93 8.02 -8.26
CA PRO A 75 8.71 6.85 -8.61
C PRO A 75 9.36 7.01 -9.97
N ILE A 76 10.65 6.67 -10.07
CA ILE A 76 11.37 6.53 -11.33
C ILE A 76 11.54 5.04 -11.59
N ARG A 77 11.12 4.58 -12.78
CA ARG A 77 11.08 3.16 -13.12
C ARG A 77 11.60 2.97 -14.53
N ASP A 78 12.43 1.98 -14.66
CA ASP A 78 12.95 1.52 -15.94
C ASP A 78 13.09 -0.01 -15.95
N ALA A 79 13.24 -0.56 -17.13
CA ALA A 79 13.52 -1.97 -17.32
C ALA A 79 14.60 -2.15 -18.38
N TRP A 80 15.46 -3.11 -18.15
CA TRP A 80 16.47 -3.55 -19.10
C TRP A 80 16.17 -4.97 -19.51
N ILE A 81 16.15 -5.22 -20.82
CA ILE A 81 16.06 -6.55 -21.40
C ILE A 81 17.33 -6.79 -22.19
N ASP A 82 18.07 -7.83 -21.84
CA ASP A 82 19.31 -8.18 -22.48
C ASP A 82 19.40 -9.70 -22.70
N GLY A 83 20.15 -10.11 -23.71
CA GLY A 83 20.37 -11.51 -24.05
C GLY A 83 19.16 -12.24 -24.62
N ASN A 84 18.08 -11.56 -24.96
CA ASN A 84 16.98 -12.18 -25.64
C ASN A 84 17.32 -12.46 -27.11
N THR A 85 17.47 -13.74 -27.44
CA THR A 85 17.83 -14.23 -28.77
C THR A 85 16.61 -14.69 -29.60
N GLN A 86 15.40 -14.64 -29.02
CA GLN A 86 14.21 -15.08 -29.74
C GLN A 86 13.92 -14.12 -30.91
N PRO A 87 13.68 -14.64 -32.10
CA PRO A 87 13.24 -13.81 -33.21
C PRO A 87 11.86 -13.22 -32.93
N PRO A 88 11.54 -12.03 -33.47
CA PRO A 88 10.19 -11.50 -33.41
C PRO A 88 9.22 -12.43 -34.12
N PRO A 89 7.92 -12.38 -33.76
CA PRO A 89 6.88 -13.08 -34.52
C PRO A 89 6.88 -12.63 -35.99
N PRO A 90 6.31 -13.42 -36.87
CA PRO A 90 6.19 -13.07 -38.31
C PRO A 90 5.59 -11.66 -38.51
N GLY A 91 6.34 -10.76 -39.16
CA GLY A 91 5.96 -9.36 -39.37
C GLY A 91 6.54 -8.37 -38.33
N GLY A 92 7.21 -8.81 -37.28
CA GLY A 92 7.94 -7.95 -36.35
C GLY A 92 9.34 -7.59 -36.83
N LEU A 93 9.86 -6.46 -36.39
CA LEU A 93 11.21 -5.99 -36.71
C LEU A 93 12.13 -6.22 -35.51
N GLY A 94 13.30 -6.83 -35.74
CA GLY A 94 14.36 -6.99 -34.72
C GLY A 94 14.21 -8.19 -33.80
N THR A 95 14.98 -8.22 -32.72
CA THR A 95 14.87 -9.20 -31.64
C THR A 95 13.80 -8.81 -30.63
N LEU A 96 13.20 -9.78 -29.91
CA LEU A 96 12.15 -9.56 -28.93
C LEU A 96 12.60 -8.66 -27.76
N GLY A 97 12.76 -7.36 -28.01
CA GLY A 97 12.79 -6.34 -27.00
C GLY A 97 14.06 -6.24 -26.16
N ASN A 98 15.25 -6.55 -26.71
CA ASN A 98 16.49 -6.13 -26.05
C ASN A 98 16.55 -4.59 -26.03
N GLY A 99 16.91 -4.02 -24.91
CA GLY A 99 17.05 -2.58 -24.76
C GLY A 99 16.70 -2.05 -23.37
N HIS A 100 16.79 -0.74 -23.25
CA HIS A 100 16.36 0.01 -22.08
C HIS A 100 14.99 0.64 -22.34
N PHE A 101 14.07 0.48 -21.40
CA PHE A 101 12.69 0.94 -21.47
C PHE A 101 12.39 1.83 -20.28
N ASP A 102 12.11 3.11 -20.51
CA ASP A 102 11.67 4.04 -19.49
C ASP A 102 10.16 3.85 -19.22
N GLY A 103 9.85 3.43 -18.00
CA GLY A 103 8.49 3.19 -17.49
C GLY A 103 7.91 4.33 -16.67
N SER A 104 8.50 5.53 -16.76
CA SER A 104 8.22 6.67 -15.88
C SER A 104 7.42 7.80 -16.54
N ASP A 105 6.74 7.58 -17.67
CA ASP A 105 5.95 8.63 -18.33
C ASP A 105 4.80 9.18 -17.42
N SER A 106 4.34 8.38 -16.46
CA SER A 106 3.47 8.80 -15.36
C SER A 106 4.24 8.70 -14.04
N ASP A 107 4.93 9.77 -13.63
CA ASP A 107 5.87 9.73 -12.50
C ASP A 107 5.47 10.61 -11.29
N ILE A 108 4.36 11.34 -11.34
CA ILE A 108 3.91 12.20 -10.23
C ILE A 108 2.53 11.76 -9.76
N PHE A 109 2.46 11.36 -8.49
CA PHE A 109 1.23 10.94 -7.84
C PHE A 109 0.99 11.78 -6.59
N VAL A 110 -0.21 12.36 -6.50
CA VAL A 110 -0.66 13.12 -5.33
C VAL A 110 -1.63 12.24 -4.56
N ILE A 111 -1.28 11.91 -3.33
CA ILE A 111 -2.04 11.00 -2.46
C ILE A 111 -2.54 11.77 -1.25
N PRO A 112 -3.81 12.19 -1.23
CA PRO A 112 -4.41 12.83 -0.08
C PRO A 112 -4.75 11.80 1.00
N GLU A 113 -4.69 12.24 2.25
CA GLU A 113 -5.13 11.47 3.40
C GLU A 113 -5.89 12.35 4.38
N PHE A 114 -6.87 11.77 5.05
CA PHE A 114 -7.73 12.46 6.01
C PHE A 114 -8.04 11.56 7.19
N GLY A 115 -8.04 12.11 8.39
CA GLY A 115 -8.49 11.41 9.59
C GLY A 115 -9.36 12.30 10.44
N TYR A 116 -10.36 11.70 11.08
CA TYR A 116 -11.14 12.34 12.12
C TYR A 116 -11.35 11.38 13.28
N ASN A 117 -11.12 11.86 14.48
CA ASN A 117 -11.40 11.13 15.71
C ASN A 117 -12.19 11.98 16.68
N ARG A 118 -13.17 11.40 17.34
CA ARG A 118 -13.99 12.04 18.37
C ARG A 118 -14.00 11.21 19.64
N VAL A 119 -13.62 11.82 20.73
CA VAL A 119 -13.84 11.26 22.08
C VAL A 119 -15.32 11.43 22.41
N ILE A 120 -16.00 10.30 22.63
CA ILE A 120 -17.42 10.25 22.99
C ILE A 120 -17.57 10.43 24.51
N ASN A 121 -16.72 9.72 25.27
CA ASN A 121 -16.61 9.81 26.71
C ASN A 121 -15.20 9.31 27.16
N ASP A 122 -14.95 9.20 28.45
CA ASP A 122 -13.65 8.83 28.99
C ASP A 122 -13.14 7.46 28.51
N SER A 123 -14.04 6.57 28.12
CA SER A 123 -13.71 5.20 27.71
C SER A 123 -13.89 4.93 26.21
N MET A 124 -14.61 5.78 25.48
CA MET A 124 -15.04 5.49 24.10
C MET A 124 -14.61 6.56 23.12
N THR A 125 -14.09 6.14 21.99
CA THR A 125 -13.86 7.02 20.84
C THR A 125 -14.41 6.39 19.57
N ALA A 126 -14.81 7.22 18.63
CA ALA A 126 -15.15 6.82 17.27
C ALA A 126 -14.47 7.76 16.27
N GLY A 127 -14.09 7.20 15.15
CA GLY A 127 -13.38 7.96 14.14
C GLY A 127 -13.41 7.31 12.77
N VAL A 128 -12.74 7.96 11.83
CA VAL A 128 -12.54 7.45 10.48
C VAL A 128 -11.16 7.86 9.99
N SER A 129 -10.48 6.95 9.32
CA SER A 129 -9.24 7.23 8.61
C SER A 129 -9.44 6.93 7.13
N VAL A 130 -9.04 7.85 6.26
CA VAL A 130 -9.12 7.75 4.80
C VAL A 130 -7.72 7.95 4.23
N PHE A 131 -7.21 6.96 3.50
CA PHE A 131 -5.85 7.01 2.97
C PHE A 131 -5.68 6.14 1.74
N GLY A 132 -4.73 6.52 0.88
CA GLY A 132 -4.21 5.65 -0.15
C GLY A 132 -3.31 4.59 0.48
N ASN A 133 -3.67 3.32 0.33
CA ASN A 133 -2.90 2.24 0.95
C ASN A 133 -1.77 1.73 0.07
N GLY A 134 -1.83 2.02 -1.20
CA GLY A 134 -0.81 1.62 -2.14
C GLY A 134 -1.27 1.74 -3.57
N GLY A 135 -0.37 1.38 -4.45
CA GLY A 135 -0.59 1.39 -5.86
C GLY A 135 0.57 0.75 -6.61
N MET A 136 0.34 0.47 -7.85
CA MET A 136 1.36 -0.03 -8.75
C MET A 136 1.18 0.70 -10.07
N ASN A 137 2.24 1.35 -10.52
CA ASN A 137 2.20 2.06 -11.80
C ASN A 137 3.49 1.85 -12.57
N THR A 138 3.35 1.52 -13.85
CA THR A 138 4.36 1.65 -14.87
C THR A 138 3.72 2.24 -16.12
N ASP A 139 4.43 3.08 -16.83
CA ASP A 139 3.93 3.69 -18.07
C ASP A 139 5.08 3.84 -19.07
N TYR A 140 5.25 2.82 -19.90
CA TYR A 140 6.23 2.78 -20.98
C TYR A 140 5.59 3.41 -22.22
N LYS A 141 5.91 4.67 -22.47
CA LYS A 141 5.33 5.48 -23.54
C LYS A 141 5.52 4.86 -24.91
N ASP A 142 6.72 4.36 -25.18
CA ASP A 142 7.10 3.77 -26.44
C ASP A 142 6.81 2.26 -26.50
N GLY A 143 6.17 1.73 -25.43
CA GLY A 143 5.83 0.34 -25.28
C GLY A 143 7.02 -0.54 -24.94
N VAL A 144 6.72 -1.81 -24.69
CA VAL A 144 7.73 -2.87 -24.54
C VAL A 144 7.39 -3.96 -25.55
N PRO A 145 8.23 -4.19 -26.57
CA PRO A 145 7.92 -5.12 -27.67
C PRO A 145 7.57 -6.53 -27.20
N LEU A 146 8.13 -6.99 -26.09
CA LEU A 146 7.79 -8.29 -25.48
C LEU A 146 6.30 -8.44 -25.17
N PHE A 147 5.63 -7.35 -24.79
CA PHE A 147 4.23 -7.38 -24.36
C PHE A 147 3.25 -6.97 -25.46
N ASN A 148 3.68 -6.22 -26.47
CA ASN A 148 2.81 -5.70 -27.50
C ASN A 148 3.48 -5.76 -28.88
N PHE A 149 3.09 -6.75 -29.69
CA PHE A 149 3.49 -6.87 -31.09
C PHE A 149 2.32 -6.53 -32.01
N GLY A 150 2.54 -5.65 -32.97
CA GLY A 150 1.63 -5.48 -34.08
C GLY A 150 0.65 -4.32 -33.92
N PRO A 151 -0.25 -4.18 -34.92
CA PRO A 151 -1.04 -2.97 -35.14
C PRO A 151 -2.25 -2.80 -34.22
N SER A 152 -2.55 -3.79 -33.37
CA SER A 152 -3.69 -3.72 -32.47
C SER A 152 -3.29 -3.30 -31.08
N GLY A 153 -3.63 -2.07 -30.72
CA GLY A 153 -3.47 -1.53 -29.38
C GLY A 153 -2.61 -0.27 -29.33
N SER A 154 -2.60 0.35 -28.18
CA SER A 154 -1.70 1.45 -27.85
C SER A 154 -0.25 0.95 -27.92
N ASN A 155 0.66 1.75 -28.47
CA ASN A 155 2.10 1.47 -28.34
C ASN A 155 2.58 1.55 -26.88
N ARG A 156 1.76 2.10 -25.99
CA ARG A 156 2.08 2.19 -24.55
C ARG A 156 1.87 0.85 -23.87
N THR A 157 2.83 0.47 -23.03
CA THR A 157 2.70 -0.68 -22.13
C THR A 157 2.70 -0.20 -20.69
N GLY A 158 1.82 -0.73 -19.86
CA GLY A 158 1.83 -0.33 -18.46
C GLY A 158 0.66 -0.83 -17.66
N ILE A 159 0.75 -0.55 -16.38
CA ILE A 159 -0.27 -0.85 -15.37
C ILE A 159 -0.50 0.39 -14.50
N ASP A 160 -1.74 0.62 -14.10
CA ASP A 160 -2.11 1.65 -13.13
C ASP A 160 -3.12 1.04 -12.15
N LEU A 161 -2.64 0.70 -10.97
CA LEU A 161 -3.43 0.22 -9.83
C LEU A 161 -3.37 1.28 -8.74
N ALA A 162 -4.52 1.70 -8.23
CA ALA A 162 -4.61 2.54 -7.04
C ALA A 162 -5.67 2.02 -6.09
N GLN A 163 -5.39 2.09 -4.78
CA GLN A 163 -6.29 1.65 -3.72
C GLN A 163 -6.56 2.77 -2.73
N LEU A 164 -7.82 2.93 -2.36
CA LEU A 164 -8.29 3.83 -1.32
C LEU A 164 -8.92 3.02 -0.19
N PHE A 165 -8.51 3.31 1.03
CA PHE A 165 -9.08 2.74 2.25
C PHE A 165 -9.88 3.80 2.99
N VAL A 166 -11.07 3.42 3.44
CA VAL A 166 -11.88 4.15 4.40
C VAL A 166 -12.10 3.23 5.60
N VAL A 167 -11.62 3.65 6.78
CA VAL A 167 -11.60 2.82 7.98
C VAL A 167 -12.38 3.48 9.11
N PRO A 168 -13.73 3.37 9.12
CA PRO A 168 -14.51 3.71 10.31
C PRO A 168 -14.07 2.81 11.47
N THR A 169 -13.90 3.42 12.64
CA THR A 169 -13.26 2.80 13.78
C THR A 169 -14.00 3.14 15.08
N PHE A 170 -14.11 2.17 15.94
CA PHE A 170 -14.57 2.32 17.31
C PHE A 170 -13.52 1.78 18.27
N THR A 171 -13.29 2.51 19.37
CA THR A 171 -12.29 2.15 20.36
C THR A 171 -12.86 2.19 21.75
N TYR A 172 -12.37 1.29 22.61
CA TYR A 172 -12.74 1.22 24.00
C TYR A 172 -11.49 1.15 24.89
N LYS A 173 -11.37 2.08 25.84
CA LYS A 173 -10.37 2.01 26.91
C LYS A 173 -10.85 1.06 27.99
N ILE A 174 -10.18 -0.06 28.14
CA ILE A 174 -10.45 -1.05 29.21
C ILE A 174 -10.12 -0.44 30.58
N ASN A 175 -9.05 0.35 30.61
CA ASN A 175 -8.59 1.14 31.76
C ASN A 175 -7.69 2.28 31.25
N GLN A 176 -7.01 2.97 32.17
CA GLN A 176 -6.13 4.08 31.82
C GLN A 176 -4.92 3.66 30.96
N ASN A 177 -4.51 2.39 31.04
CA ASN A 177 -3.30 1.88 30.38
C ASN A 177 -3.58 0.99 29.19
N HIS A 178 -4.80 0.48 29.01
CA HIS A 178 -5.12 -0.49 27.96
C HIS A 178 -6.33 -0.07 27.16
N ALA A 179 -6.19 -0.12 25.85
CA ALA A 179 -7.27 0.12 24.90
C ALA A 179 -7.34 -0.99 23.84
N ILE A 180 -8.56 -1.25 23.39
CA ILE A 180 -8.85 -2.09 22.23
C ILE A 180 -9.60 -1.28 21.18
N GLY A 181 -9.49 -1.68 19.94
CA GLY A 181 -10.20 -1.02 18.84
C GLY A 181 -10.60 -2.00 17.76
N VAL A 182 -11.68 -1.68 17.09
CA VAL A 182 -12.15 -2.38 15.90
C VAL A 182 -12.39 -1.37 14.79
N GLY A 183 -11.96 -1.71 13.59
CA GLY A 183 -12.20 -0.95 12.37
C GLY A 183 -12.72 -1.86 11.27
N VAL A 184 -13.48 -1.28 10.36
CA VAL A 184 -13.88 -1.94 9.11
C VAL A 184 -13.07 -1.33 7.98
N ASN A 185 -12.28 -2.13 7.30
CA ASN A 185 -11.60 -1.69 6.09
C ASN A 185 -12.61 -1.72 4.93
N LEU A 186 -13.06 -0.57 4.49
CA LEU A 186 -13.81 -0.41 3.24
C LEU A 186 -12.80 0.00 2.17
N VAL A 187 -12.71 -0.77 1.10
CA VAL A 187 -11.66 -0.62 0.09
C VAL A 187 -12.30 -0.43 -1.27
N GLY A 188 -11.86 0.62 -1.97
CA GLY A 188 -12.07 0.78 -3.40
C GLY A 188 -10.73 0.71 -4.11
N GLN A 189 -10.67 0.01 -5.22
CA GLN A 189 -9.50 -0.01 -6.08
C GLN A 189 -9.89 0.15 -7.54
N ARG A 190 -8.96 0.69 -8.31
CA ARG A 190 -9.06 0.78 -9.77
C ARG A 190 -7.82 0.16 -10.41
N LEU A 191 -8.03 -0.49 -11.52
CA LEU A 191 -6.97 -1.11 -12.31
C LEU A 191 -7.11 -0.70 -13.78
N LYS A 192 -6.00 -0.40 -14.41
CA LYS A 192 -5.90 -0.22 -15.86
C LYS A 192 -4.66 -0.93 -16.36
N ILE A 193 -4.82 -1.72 -17.40
CA ILE A 193 -3.74 -2.44 -18.08
C ILE A 193 -3.68 -1.96 -19.53
N LYS A 194 -2.46 -1.70 -20.04
CA LYS A 194 -2.21 -1.22 -21.39
C LYS A 194 -1.17 -2.10 -22.08
N GLY A 195 -1.34 -2.32 -23.38
CA GLY A 195 -0.31 -2.84 -24.27
C GLY A 195 0.20 -4.24 -23.93
N VAL A 196 -0.67 -5.13 -23.45
CA VAL A 196 -0.32 -6.54 -23.21
C VAL A 196 -1.01 -7.48 -24.21
N GLY A 197 -1.30 -7.00 -25.40
CA GLY A 197 -2.04 -7.73 -26.45
C GLY A 197 -1.43 -9.07 -26.85
N ASN A 198 -0.13 -9.27 -26.67
CA ASN A 198 0.53 -10.55 -26.96
C ASN A 198 0.01 -11.71 -26.13
N PHE A 199 -0.54 -11.44 -24.96
CA PHE A 199 -1.13 -12.46 -24.10
C PHE A 199 -2.58 -12.83 -24.48
N ALA A 200 -3.17 -12.16 -25.47
CA ALA A 200 -4.54 -12.44 -25.92
C ALA A 200 -4.73 -13.90 -26.36
N GLN A 201 -3.69 -14.53 -26.95
CA GLN A 201 -3.76 -15.90 -27.43
C GLN A 201 -3.86 -16.95 -26.30
N ILE A 202 -3.44 -16.58 -25.10
CA ILE A 202 -3.48 -17.48 -23.92
C ILE A 202 -4.47 -16.99 -22.86
N SER A 203 -5.19 -15.91 -23.13
CA SER A 203 -6.23 -15.36 -22.24
C SER A 203 -7.55 -16.09 -22.44
N SER A 204 -8.26 -16.34 -21.33
CA SER A 204 -9.65 -16.80 -21.37
C SER A 204 -10.63 -15.72 -21.86
N SER A 205 -10.22 -14.43 -21.81
CA SER A 205 -11.00 -13.27 -22.26
C SER A 205 -10.12 -12.35 -23.10
N PRO A 206 -9.78 -12.72 -24.34
CA PRO A 206 -8.83 -11.97 -25.19
C PRO A 206 -9.23 -10.51 -25.44
N ASN A 207 -10.53 -10.25 -25.55
CA ASN A 207 -11.07 -8.93 -25.87
C ASN A 207 -11.11 -7.99 -24.66
N ASN A 208 -10.98 -8.53 -23.44
CA ASN A 208 -11.03 -7.76 -22.18
C ASN A 208 -9.66 -7.66 -21.50
N LEU A 209 -8.59 -8.09 -22.17
CA LEU A 209 -7.27 -8.22 -21.57
C LEU A 209 -6.57 -6.88 -21.36
N THR A 210 -6.71 -5.93 -22.28
CA THR A 210 -5.88 -4.72 -22.33
C THR A 210 -6.61 -3.56 -23.00
N ASP A 211 -6.21 -2.33 -22.66
CA ASP A 211 -6.66 -1.07 -23.26
C ASP A 211 -8.17 -0.75 -23.12
N ASN A 212 -8.84 -1.39 -22.17
CA ASN A 212 -10.28 -1.23 -21.89
C ASN A 212 -10.62 -0.07 -20.93
N GLY A 213 -9.64 0.74 -20.55
CA GLY A 213 -9.83 1.81 -19.58
C GLY A 213 -9.59 1.36 -18.14
N TYR A 214 -10.23 2.03 -17.18
CA TYR A 214 -10.19 1.64 -15.77
C TYR A 214 -11.34 0.70 -15.45
N ASP A 215 -11.00 -0.35 -14.74
CA ASP A 215 -11.93 -1.22 -14.05
C ASP A 215 -11.88 -1.00 -12.55
N TYR A 216 -12.98 -1.26 -11.85
CA TYR A 216 -13.15 -0.95 -10.43
C TYR A 216 -13.57 -2.19 -9.65
N SER A 217 -12.98 -2.33 -8.47
CA SER A 217 -13.29 -3.40 -7.54
C SER A 217 -13.46 -2.82 -6.14
N TYR A 218 -14.38 -3.37 -5.38
CA TYR A 218 -14.70 -2.91 -4.03
C TYR A 218 -14.64 -4.08 -3.06
N GLY A 219 -14.29 -3.80 -1.82
CA GLY A 219 -14.19 -4.86 -0.84
C GLY A 219 -14.26 -4.37 0.59
N ALA A 220 -14.33 -5.34 1.48
CA ALA A 220 -14.34 -5.10 2.91
C ALA A 220 -13.49 -6.12 3.67
N GLY A 221 -12.99 -5.69 4.81
CA GLY A 221 -12.27 -6.49 5.77
C GLY A 221 -12.44 -5.93 7.18
N VAL A 222 -11.92 -6.61 8.16
CA VAL A 222 -11.98 -6.19 9.56
C VAL A 222 -10.57 -6.01 10.10
N ARG A 223 -10.40 -5.00 10.93
CA ARG A 223 -9.16 -4.76 11.66
C ARG A 223 -9.46 -4.68 13.15
N VAL A 224 -8.67 -5.37 13.96
CA VAL A 224 -8.74 -5.29 15.41
C VAL A 224 -7.36 -4.92 15.95
N GLY A 225 -7.35 -4.23 17.07
CA GLY A 225 -6.12 -3.80 17.68
C GLY A 225 -6.20 -3.69 19.19
N TRP A 226 -5.02 -3.74 19.78
CA TRP A 226 -4.80 -3.51 21.19
C TRP A 226 -3.56 -2.66 21.40
N ILE A 227 -3.60 -1.78 22.40
CA ILE A 227 -2.44 -1.03 22.91
C ILE A 227 -2.47 -1.12 24.42
N GLY A 228 -1.29 -1.37 25.02
CA GLY A 228 -1.09 -1.36 26.45
C GLY A 228 0.17 -0.60 26.84
N GLN A 229 0.05 0.32 27.81
CA GLN A 229 1.15 1.01 28.45
C GLN A 229 1.50 0.29 29.74
N PHE A 230 2.70 -0.28 29.84
CA PHE A 230 3.16 -1.08 30.96
C PHE A 230 4.00 -0.29 31.95
N THR A 231 4.72 0.69 31.43
CA THR A 231 5.54 1.65 32.21
C THR A 231 5.53 2.98 31.49
N ASP A 232 6.07 4.03 32.12
CA ASP A 232 6.19 5.36 31.51
C ASP A 232 7.03 5.36 30.22
N TRP A 233 7.85 4.33 30.01
CA TRP A 233 8.75 4.22 28.87
C TRP A 233 8.47 3.01 27.96
N LEU A 234 7.51 2.14 28.32
CA LEU A 234 7.21 0.92 27.55
C LEU A 234 5.72 0.85 27.22
N SER A 235 5.43 0.94 25.95
CA SER A 235 4.13 0.63 25.37
C SER A 235 4.27 -0.54 24.38
N LEU A 236 3.30 -1.45 24.41
CA LEU A 236 3.19 -2.54 23.46
C LEU A 236 1.89 -2.41 22.68
N GLY A 237 1.90 -2.86 21.44
CA GLY A 237 0.72 -2.89 20.58
C GLY A 237 0.68 -4.14 19.74
N ALA A 238 -0.53 -4.59 19.47
CA ALA A 238 -0.82 -5.67 18.55
C ALA A 238 -2.00 -5.29 17.66
N THR A 239 -1.92 -5.66 16.39
CA THR A 239 -2.99 -5.45 15.42
C THR A 239 -3.13 -6.67 14.53
N TYR A 240 -4.35 -6.96 14.14
CA TYR A 240 -4.67 -7.96 13.14
C TYR A 240 -5.63 -7.36 12.11
N SER A 241 -5.33 -7.56 10.85
CA SER A 241 -6.21 -7.21 9.74
C SER A 241 -6.56 -8.48 8.97
N SER A 242 -7.84 -8.73 8.81
CA SER A 242 -8.29 -9.84 7.97
C SER A 242 -7.90 -9.60 6.52
N LYS A 243 -7.94 -10.65 5.71
CA LYS A 243 -8.01 -10.48 4.26
C LYS A 243 -9.19 -9.57 3.91
N THR A 244 -8.97 -8.63 3.00
CA THR A 244 -10.06 -7.87 2.38
C THR A 244 -10.68 -8.71 1.28
N SER A 245 -11.98 -8.98 1.39
CA SER A 245 -12.72 -9.66 0.34
C SER A 245 -13.11 -8.62 -0.70
N MET A 246 -12.52 -8.71 -1.88
CA MET A 246 -12.73 -7.80 -3.00
C MET A 246 -13.67 -8.45 -4.01
N SER A 247 -14.47 -7.63 -4.73
CA SER A 247 -15.12 -8.07 -5.96
C SER A 247 -14.09 -8.36 -7.05
N ASP A 248 -14.47 -9.17 -8.03
CA ASP A 248 -13.65 -9.34 -9.21
C ASP A 248 -13.58 -8.03 -10.01
N PHE A 249 -12.59 -7.91 -10.86
CA PHE A 249 -12.56 -6.95 -11.95
C PHE A 249 -13.35 -7.54 -13.13
N ASP A 250 -14.17 -6.74 -13.80
CA ASP A 250 -15.02 -7.17 -14.92
C ASP A 250 -14.26 -7.30 -16.25
#